data_5328fc82f7c47c9bcc7679cf76042005
#
_entry.id   5328fc82f7c47c9bcc7679cf76042005
#
_cell.length_a   1.000
_cell.length_b   1.000
_cell.length_c   1.000
_cell.angle_alpha   90.00
_cell.angle_beta   90.00
_cell.angle_gamma   90.00
#
_symmetry.space_group_name_H-M   'P 1'
#
loop_
_entity.id
_entity.type
_entity.pdbx_description
1 polymer ?
#
loop_
_entity_poly.entity_id
_entity_poly.type
_entity_poly.pdbx_seq_one_letter_code
_entity_poly.pdbx_strand_id
1 'polypeptide(L)'
;MTEATATMTRTLAMLSHVRHDRKEQRALLRDRVLRVLVADLVAARTAAGMTQQEVAMRMWTTKSAVSRLESGRYARPTLGTVERYALAVGARVEIRVRPGW
;
A
#
# COMPACT_ATOMS: atom_id res chain seq x y z
N MET A 1 -8.27 14.58 -5.94
CA MET A 1 -7.60 13.59 -5.07
C MET A 1 -8.24 12.24 -5.29
N THR A 2 -7.44 11.19 -5.49
CA THR A 2 -7.96 9.85 -5.59
C THR A 2 -8.35 9.32 -4.22
N GLU A 3 -9.22 8.32 -4.19
CA GLU A 3 -9.61 7.66 -2.94
C GLU A 3 -8.41 7.05 -2.21
N ALA A 4 -7.49 6.41 -2.94
CA ALA A 4 -6.27 5.84 -2.37
C ALA A 4 -5.40 6.93 -1.73
N THR A 5 -5.24 8.09 -2.38
CA THR A 5 -4.49 9.21 -1.84
C THR A 5 -5.14 9.74 -0.55
N ALA A 6 -6.47 9.85 -0.53
CA ALA A 6 -7.20 10.31 0.65
C ALA A 6 -7.01 9.35 1.83
N THR A 7 -7.06 8.03 1.57
CA THR A 7 -6.86 7.02 2.59
C THR A 7 -5.45 7.08 3.18
N MET A 8 -4.43 7.20 2.33
CA MET A 8 -3.05 7.32 2.79
C MET A 8 -2.83 8.59 3.62
N THR A 9 -3.42 9.71 3.19
CA THR A 9 -3.32 10.98 3.93
C THR A 9 -3.93 10.85 5.33
N ARG A 10 -5.10 10.21 5.44
CA ARG A 10 -5.73 9.97 6.75
C ARG A 10 -4.87 9.09 7.64
N THR A 11 -4.26 8.05 7.08
CA THR A 11 -3.40 7.13 7.83
C THR A 11 -2.18 7.85 8.37
N LEU A 12 -1.53 8.67 7.54
CA LEU A 12 -0.37 9.44 7.97
C LEU A 12 -0.74 10.49 9.04
N ALA A 13 -1.90 11.14 8.90
CA ALA A 13 -2.37 12.08 9.91
C ALA A 13 -2.62 11.39 11.26
N MET A 14 -3.15 10.16 11.24
CA MET A 14 -3.35 9.38 12.44
C MET A 14 -2.01 9.01 13.10
N LEU A 15 -0.97 8.71 12.32
CA LEU A 15 0.37 8.45 12.83
C LEU A 15 0.94 9.64 13.58
N SER A 16 0.63 10.86 13.16
CA SER A 16 1.18 12.06 13.78
C SER A 16 0.67 12.30 15.20
N HIS A 17 -0.39 11.63 15.60
CA HIS A 17 -0.94 11.74 16.96
C HIS A 17 -0.41 10.68 17.93
N VAL A 18 0.47 9.80 17.47
CA VAL A 18 0.98 8.70 18.28
C VAL A 18 2.34 9.07 18.86
N ARG A 19 2.53 8.77 20.14
CA ARG A 19 3.85 8.90 20.78
C ARG A 19 4.72 7.75 20.30
N HIS A 20 5.93 8.08 19.86
CA HIS A 20 6.80 7.16 19.14
C HIS A 20 7.97 6.62 19.96
N ASP A 21 7.92 6.77 21.26
CA ASP A 21 8.96 6.29 22.15
C ASP A 21 8.91 4.77 22.37
N ARG A 22 7.84 4.10 21.91
CA ARG A 22 7.68 2.65 22.06
C ARG A 22 7.81 1.94 20.73
N LYS A 23 8.73 1.00 20.70
CA LYS A 23 9.04 0.22 19.51
C LYS A 23 7.84 -0.60 19.01
N GLU A 24 7.08 -1.17 19.94
CA GLU A 24 5.89 -1.95 19.60
C GLU A 24 4.81 -1.12 18.93
N GLN A 25 4.60 0.10 19.40
CA GLN A 25 3.63 1.01 18.80
C GLN A 25 4.01 1.38 17.37
N ARG A 26 5.30 1.61 17.13
CA ARG A 26 5.79 1.89 15.77
C ARG A 26 5.56 0.72 14.85
N ALA A 27 5.80 -0.50 15.31
CA ALA A 27 5.57 -1.70 14.51
C ALA A 27 4.09 -1.87 14.16
N LEU A 28 3.20 -1.69 15.13
CA LEU A 28 1.75 -1.77 14.90
C LEU A 28 1.27 -0.74 13.89
N LEU A 29 1.79 0.48 13.98
CA LEU A 29 1.41 1.54 13.06
C LEU A 29 1.91 1.28 11.64
N ARG A 30 3.14 0.77 11.49
CA ARG A 30 3.65 0.38 10.18
C ARG A 30 2.78 -0.71 9.55
N ASP A 31 2.40 -1.72 10.32
CA ASP A 31 1.55 -2.81 9.84
C ASP A 31 0.18 -2.28 9.43
N ARG A 32 -0.35 -1.31 10.16
CA ARG A 32 -1.63 -0.68 9.83
C ARG A 32 -1.53 0.10 8.51
N VAL A 33 -0.48 0.90 8.34
CA VAL A 33 -0.25 1.64 7.09
C VAL A 33 -0.13 0.67 5.91
N LEU A 34 0.63 -0.39 6.07
CA LEU A 34 0.80 -1.40 5.01
C LEU A 34 -0.52 -2.09 4.66
N ARG A 35 -1.34 -2.41 5.65
CA ARG A 35 -2.64 -3.03 5.39
C ARG A 35 -3.58 -2.12 4.61
N VAL A 36 -3.61 -0.83 4.98
CA VAL A 36 -4.42 0.16 4.25
C VAL A 36 -3.93 0.28 2.82
N LEU A 37 -2.62 0.39 2.63
CA LEU A 37 -2.02 0.49 1.31
C LEU A 37 -2.33 -0.72 0.44
N VAL A 38 -2.16 -1.92 0.99
CA VAL A 38 -2.45 -3.18 0.27
C VAL A 38 -3.93 -3.24 -0.12
N ALA A 39 -4.83 -2.87 0.79
CA ALA A 39 -6.26 -2.83 0.50
C ALA A 39 -6.57 -1.87 -0.65
N ASP A 40 -5.90 -0.72 -0.69
CA ASP A 40 -6.07 0.26 -1.77
C ASP A 40 -5.55 -0.29 -3.11
N LEU A 41 -4.44 -1.01 -3.09
CA LEU A 41 -3.91 -1.64 -4.30
C LEU A 41 -4.86 -2.71 -4.84
N VAL A 42 -5.39 -3.54 -3.97
CA VAL A 42 -6.36 -4.58 -4.36
C VAL A 42 -7.63 -3.95 -4.91
N ALA A 43 -8.12 -2.87 -4.28
CA ALA A 43 -9.29 -2.14 -4.76
C ALA A 43 -9.04 -1.57 -6.15
N ALA A 44 -7.85 -1.01 -6.40
CA ALA A 44 -7.48 -0.47 -7.70
C ALA A 44 -7.43 -1.58 -8.76
N ARG A 45 -6.86 -2.74 -8.43
CA ARG A 45 -6.83 -3.90 -9.33
C ARG A 45 -8.25 -4.35 -9.69
N THR A 46 -9.09 -4.49 -8.69
CA THR A 46 -10.47 -4.92 -8.87
C THR A 46 -11.27 -3.93 -9.72
N ALA A 47 -11.09 -2.63 -9.46
CA ALA A 47 -11.74 -1.57 -10.23
C ALA A 47 -11.28 -1.58 -11.69
N ALA A 48 -10.03 -1.95 -11.95
CA ALA A 48 -9.49 -2.07 -13.30
C ALA A 48 -9.95 -3.37 -14.00
N GLY A 49 -10.64 -4.26 -13.30
CA GLY A 49 -11.08 -5.54 -13.87
C GLY A 49 -9.94 -6.50 -14.13
N MET A 50 -8.82 -6.37 -13.44
CA MET A 50 -7.62 -7.17 -13.68
C MET A 50 -7.50 -8.33 -12.69
N THR A 51 -7.02 -9.47 -13.19
CA THR A 51 -6.67 -10.61 -12.34
C THR A 51 -5.29 -10.44 -11.74
N GLN A 52 -4.99 -11.22 -10.71
CA GLN A 52 -3.64 -11.25 -10.14
C GLN A 52 -2.60 -11.66 -11.18
N GLN A 53 -2.96 -12.60 -12.06
CA GLN A 53 -2.07 -13.06 -13.12
C GLN A 53 -1.74 -11.93 -14.10
N GLU A 54 -2.75 -11.15 -14.49
CA GLU A 54 -2.54 -10.02 -15.38
C GLU A 54 -1.64 -8.96 -14.76
N VAL A 55 -1.83 -8.65 -13.48
CA VAL A 55 -0.94 -7.72 -12.76
C VAL A 55 0.48 -8.28 -12.69
N ALA A 56 0.61 -9.57 -12.38
CA ALA A 56 1.92 -10.21 -12.31
C ALA A 56 2.67 -10.09 -13.64
N MET A 57 1.99 -10.33 -14.75
CA MET A 57 2.58 -10.21 -16.08
C MET A 57 3.08 -8.79 -16.35
N ARG A 58 2.27 -7.80 -16.01
CA ARG A 58 2.65 -6.39 -16.20
C ARG A 58 3.79 -5.95 -15.30
N MET A 59 3.92 -6.57 -14.14
CA MET A 59 4.99 -6.30 -13.19
C MET A 59 6.26 -7.12 -13.44
N TRP A 60 6.24 -8.02 -14.42
CA TRP A 60 7.36 -8.96 -14.67
C TRP A 60 7.65 -9.81 -13.44
N THR A 61 6.60 -10.33 -12.81
CA THR A 61 6.71 -11.17 -11.63
C THR A 61 5.74 -12.36 -11.72
N THR A 62 5.59 -13.10 -10.65
CA THR A 62 4.73 -14.28 -10.62
C THR A 62 3.39 -13.97 -9.93
N LYS A 63 2.37 -14.73 -10.29
CA LYS A 63 1.07 -14.66 -9.60
C LYS A 63 1.24 -14.91 -8.09
N SER A 64 2.11 -15.85 -7.72
CA SER A 64 2.40 -16.13 -6.30
C SER A 64 2.93 -14.91 -5.57
N ALA A 65 3.80 -14.14 -6.21
CA ALA A 65 4.34 -12.90 -5.61
C ALA A 65 3.23 -11.87 -5.41
N VAL A 66 2.36 -11.69 -6.40
CA VAL A 66 1.22 -10.76 -6.28
C VAL A 66 0.26 -11.24 -5.19
N SER A 67 -0.04 -12.52 -5.14
CA SER A 67 -0.92 -13.09 -4.12
C SER A 67 -0.38 -12.86 -2.71
N ARG A 68 0.93 -13.06 -2.51
CA ARG A 68 1.55 -12.81 -1.20
C ARG A 68 1.51 -11.34 -0.83
N LEU A 69 1.74 -10.45 -1.79
CA LEU A 69 1.64 -9.01 -1.56
C LEU A 69 0.23 -8.64 -1.09
N GLU A 70 -0.78 -9.12 -1.79
CA GLU A 70 -2.19 -8.80 -1.49
C GLU A 70 -2.68 -9.42 -0.18
N SER A 71 -2.10 -10.54 0.23
CA SER A 71 -2.49 -11.22 1.47
C SER A 71 -1.88 -10.59 2.72
N GLY A 72 -0.98 -9.63 2.56
CA GLY A 72 -0.27 -9.04 3.67
C GLY A 72 0.83 -9.92 4.27
N ARG A 73 1.09 -11.06 3.65
CA ARG A 73 2.17 -11.98 4.08
C ARG A 73 3.52 -11.58 3.55
N TYR A 74 3.54 -10.59 2.70
CA TYR A 74 4.77 -10.05 2.17
C TYR A 74 5.43 -9.21 3.26
N ALA A 75 6.66 -9.56 3.62
CA ALA A 75 7.40 -8.79 4.61
C ALA A 75 7.85 -7.47 3.99
N ARG A 76 7.10 -6.44 4.13
CA ARG A 76 7.44 -5.06 3.74
C ARG A 76 7.75 -4.89 2.24
N PRO A 77 6.75 -4.68 1.42
CA PRO A 77 6.99 -4.30 0.02
C PRO A 77 7.75 -2.98 -0.02
N THR A 78 8.68 -2.88 -0.96
CA THR A 78 9.38 -1.62 -1.18
C THR A 78 8.43 -0.63 -1.86
N LEU A 79 8.74 0.66 -1.74
CA LEU A 79 7.99 1.69 -2.44
C LEU A 79 8.01 1.44 -3.96
N GLY A 80 9.15 0.97 -4.49
CA GLY A 80 9.25 0.62 -5.91
C GLY A 80 8.29 -0.50 -6.30
N THR A 81 8.12 -1.52 -5.47
CA THR A 81 7.15 -2.60 -5.73
C THR A 81 5.72 -2.07 -5.74
N VAL A 82 5.39 -1.21 -4.78
CA VAL A 82 4.07 -0.58 -4.70
C VAL A 82 3.79 0.26 -5.95
N GLU A 83 4.76 1.04 -6.39
CA GLU A 83 4.63 1.84 -7.60
C GLU A 83 4.42 0.97 -8.83
N ARG A 84 5.17 -0.11 -8.97
CA ARG A 84 5.02 -1.01 -10.12
C ARG A 84 3.64 -1.65 -10.15
N TYR A 85 3.13 -2.06 -9.00
CA TYR A 85 1.78 -2.59 -8.90
C TYR A 85 0.75 -1.53 -9.31
N ALA A 86 0.86 -0.33 -8.77
CA ALA A 86 -0.05 0.76 -9.09
C ALA A 86 -0.06 1.06 -10.59
N LEU A 87 1.12 1.17 -11.20
CA LEU A 87 1.23 1.40 -12.64
C LEU A 87 0.59 0.26 -13.44
N ALA A 88 0.75 -0.98 -12.99
CA ALA A 88 0.18 -2.14 -13.68
C ALA A 88 -1.34 -2.07 -13.76
N VAL A 89 -2.00 -1.49 -12.77
CA VAL A 89 -3.46 -1.35 -12.72
C VAL A 89 -3.96 0.02 -13.16
N GLY A 90 -3.07 0.86 -13.69
CA GLY A 90 -3.46 2.20 -14.15
C GLY A 90 -3.71 3.20 -13.03
N ALA A 91 -3.13 2.95 -11.86
CA ALA A 91 -3.27 3.83 -10.70
C ALA A 91 -1.95 4.55 -10.41
N ARG A 92 -2.00 5.47 -9.46
CA ARG A 92 -0.84 6.25 -9.06
C ARG A 92 -0.78 6.31 -7.54
N VAL A 93 0.42 6.15 -7.00
CA VAL A 93 0.66 6.29 -5.56
C VAL A 93 1.08 7.72 -5.27
N GLU A 94 0.41 8.33 -4.32
CA GLU A 94 0.78 9.65 -3.81
C GLU A 94 0.96 9.55 -2.30
N ILE A 95 2.07 10.07 -1.82
CA ILE A 95 2.37 10.10 -0.39
C ILE A 95 2.56 11.55 0.01
N ARG A 96 1.84 11.97 1.04
CA ARG A 96 1.96 13.30 1.59
C ARG A 96 2.53 13.22 2.99
N VAL A 97 3.52 14.04 3.25
CA VAL A 97 4.14 14.13 4.56
C VAL A 97 3.73 15.46 5.19
N ARG A 98 3.27 15.39 6.42
CA ARG A 98 2.89 16.58 7.20
C ARG A 98 3.73 16.64 8.47
N PRO A 99 3.94 17.86 9.02
CA PRO A 99 4.52 17.94 10.35
C PRO A 99 3.71 17.13 11.35
N GLY A 100 4.41 16.48 12.28
CA GLY A 100 3.78 15.62 13.28
C GLY A 100 3.24 16.34 14.50
N TRP A 101 3.20 17.67 14.49
CA TRP A 101 2.75 18.50 15.59
C TRP A 101 1.61 19.44 15.21
#